data_b0d1092f8de15798fbbc7bb7003b9315
#
_entry.id   b0d1092f8de15798fbbc7bb7003b9315
#
_cell.length_a   1.000
_cell.length_b   1.000
_cell.length_c   1.000
_cell.angle_alpha   90.00
_cell.angle_beta   90.00
_cell.angle_gamma   90.00
#
_symmetry.space_group_name_H-M   'P 1'
#
loop_
_entity.id
_entity.type
_entity.pdbx_description
1 polymer ?
#
loop_
_entity_poly.entity_id
_entity_poly.type
_entity_poly.pdbx_seq_one_letter_code
_entity_poly.pdbx_strand_id
1 'polypeptide(L)'
;YFLPFASRITIIQENKNFIEFEKSKWIKKNDVKKIDHIEKDYLKVLKLFLKIKYFWGGKTYKGIDCSAILQLLYYYNNKFYPRDTKDQIKYSIKNAKGIMFKKGDIIFWKGHVAICINPQKLIHAYGPEKKVLIMPITETIDRIERTAKLIVKKISSIKY
;
A
#
# COMPACT_ATOMS: atom_id res chain seq x y z
N TYR A 1 12.79 1.08 19.73
CA TYR A 1 12.67 0.11 18.62
C TYR A 1 11.47 0.46 17.78
N PHE A 2 11.59 0.33 16.45
CA PHE A 2 10.49 0.51 15.51
C PHE A 2 10.25 -0.81 14.78
N LEU A 3 9.04 -1.35 14.88
CA LEU A 3 8.61 -2.49 14.09
C LEU A 3 8.12 -2.01 12.72
N PRO A 4 8.44 -2.72 11.63
CA PRO A 4 7.81 -2.46 10.34
C PRO A 4 6.28 -2.59 10.43
N PHE A 5 5.55 -1.82 9.60
CA PHE A 5 4.10 -1.92 9.53
C PHE A 5 3.67 -3.35 9.20
N ALA A 6 2.60 -3.81 9.85
CA ALA A 6 2.05 -5.16 9.76
C ALA A 6 3.00 -6.29 10.23
N SER A 7 4.03 -5.99 11.04
CA SER A 7 4.79 -7.01 11.75
C SER A 7 3.88 -7.85 12.64
N ARG A 8 4.06 -9.16 12.61
CA ARG A 8 3.37 -10.09 13.52
C ARG A 8 4.20 -10.28 14.76
N ILE A 9 3.57 -10.16 15.91
CA ILE A 9 4.21 -10.33 17.23
C ILE A 9 3.44 -11.34 18.06
N THR A 10 4.15 -12.03 18.94
CA THR A 10 3.55 -12.88 19.98
C THR A 10 3.52 -12.10 21.30
N ILE A 11 2.41 -12.17 22.01
CA ILE A 11 2.28 -11.54 23.32
C ILE A 11 2.93 -12.45 24.36
N ILE A 12 3.94 -11.94 25.07
CA ILE A 12 4.56 -12.62 26.21
C ILE A 12 3.79 -12.27 27.47
N GLN A 13 3.59 -10.97 27.69
CA GLN A 13 2.76 -10.43 28.79
C GLN A 13 2.22 -9.05 28.42
N GLU A 14 1.29 -8.57 29.20
CA GLU A 14 0.71 -7.24 28.98
C GLU A 14 0.35 -6.54 30.28
N ASN A 15 0.33 -5.22 30.25
CA ASN A 15 -0.24 -4.38 31.30
C ASN A 15 -1.35 -3.49 30.73
N LYS A 16 -1.81 -2.49 31.49
CA LYS A 16 -2.90 -1.60 31.08
C LYS A 16 -2.67 -0.97 29.69
N ASN A 17 -1.45 -0.54 29.37
CA ASN A 17 -1.16 0.30 28.20
C ASN A 17 -0.23 -0.35 27.17
N PHE A 18 0.52 -1.39 27.54
CA PHE A 18 1.60 -1.97 26.74
C PHE A 18 1.51 -3.48 26.67
N ILE A 19 2.13 -4.02 25.60
CA ILE A 19 2.32 -5.45 25.35
C ILE A 19 3.83 -5.69 25.28
N GLU A 20 4.36 -6.67 26.00
CA GLU A 20 5.69 -7.19 25.79
C GLU A 20 5.64 -8.27 24.72
N PHE A 21 6.41 -8.09 23.66
CA PHE A 21 6.46 -9.01 22.51
C PHE A 21 7.81 -9.72 22.34
N GLU A 22 8.83 -9.24 23.05
CA GLU A 22 10.15 -9.83 23.19
C GLU A 22 10.69 -9.36 24.54
N LYS A 23 11.55 -10.15 25.19
CA LYS A 23 12.09 -9.82 26.53
C LYS A 23 12.55 -8.37 26.60
N SER A 24 11.95 -7.61 27.51
CA SER A 24 12.17 -6.17 27.75
C SER A 24 11.82 -5.25 26.55
N LYS A 25 11.07 -5.74 25.54
CA LYS A 25 10.62 -4.94 24.42
C LYS A 25 9.10 -4.81 24.44
N TRP A 26 8.65 -3.58 24.59
CA TRP A 26 7.25 -3.24 24.77
C TRP A 26 6.72 -2.37 23.63
N ILE A 27 5.46 -2.58 23.24
CA ILE A 27 4.72 -1.78 22.27
C ILE A 27 3.39 -1.31 22.89
N LYS A 28 2.92 -0.14 22.53
CA LYS A 28 1.63 0.36 22.97
C LYS A 28 0.49 -0.51 22.43
N LYS A 29 -0.49 -0.84 23.26
CA LYS A 29 -1.68 -1.59 22.85
C LYS A 29 -2.43 -0.95 21.67
N ASN A 30 -2.47 0.37 21.62
CA ASN A 30 -3.14 1.11 20.54
C ASN A 30 -2.44 0.97 19.19
N ASP A 31 -1.16 0.60 19.17
CA ASP A 31 -0.38 0.44 17.94
C ASP A 31 -0.45 -0.99 17.37
N VAL A 32 -1.20 -1.88 18.03
CA VAL A 32 -1.40 -3.26 17.59
C VAL A 32 -2.88 -3.57 17.37
N LYS A 33 -3.13 -4.57 16.55
CA LYS A 33 -4.46 -5.13 16.30
C LYS A 33 -4.40 -6.65 16.44
N LYS A 34 -5.55 -7.25 16.79
CA LYS A 34 -5.66 -8.71 16.77
C LYS A 34 -5.35 -9.25 15.38
N ILE A 35 -4.84 -10.47 15.30
CA ILE A 35 -4.43 -11.08 14.04
C ILE A 35 -5.60 -11.25 13.04
N ASP A 36 -6.81 -11.37 13.53
CA ASP A 36 -8.06 -11.50 12.75
C ASP A 36 -8.69 -10.16 12.38
N HIS A 37 -8.09 -9.03 12.79
CA HIS A 37 -8.58 -7.71 12.46
C HIS A 37 -8.59 -7.48 10.94
N ILE A 38 -9.70 -6.94 10.44
CA ILE A 38 -9.85 -6.49 9.05
C ILE A 38 -10.16 -4.99 9.04
N GLU A 39 -9.29 -4.20 8.45
CA GLU A 39 -9.52 -2.77 8.25
C GLU A 39 -10.30 -2.53 6.94
N LYS A 40 -11.56 -2.20 7.08
CA LYS A 40 -12.45 -1.92 5.93
C LYS A 40 -12.12 -0.59 5.26
N ASP A 41 -11.65 0.39 6.02
CA ASP A 41 -11.23 1.68 5.49
C ASP A 41 -9.73 1.67 5.15
N TYR A 42 -9.40 1.08 4.02
CA TYR A 42 -8.02 1.01 3.53
C TYR A 42 -7.35 2.39 3.36
N LEU A 43 -8.10 3.50 3.28
CA LEU A 43 -7.50 4.84 3.23
C LEU A 43 -6.77 5.18 4.52
N LYS A 44 -7.21 4.67 5.67
CA LYS A 44 -6.47 4.82 6.95
C LYS A 44 -5.08 4.19 6.82
N VAL A 45 -5.00 2.99 6.26
CA VAL A 45 -3.73 2.30 6.05
C VAL A 45 -2.86 3.04 5.03
N LEU A 46 -3.41 3.43 3.90
CA LEU A 46 -2.66 4.13 2.85
C LEU A 46 -2.07 5.46 3.33
N LYS A 47 -2.79 6.20 4.18
CA LYS A 47 -2.32 7.46 4.74
C LYS A 47 -1.08 7.30 5.65
N LEU A 48 -0.88 6.13 6.27
CA LEU A 48 0.31 5.86 7.08
C LEU A 48 1.60 5.88 6.26
N PHE A 49 1.51 5.63 4.96
CA PHE A 49 2.67 5.62 4.06
C PHE A 49 3.01 6.98 3.46
N LEU A 50 2.17 8.00 3.60
CA LEU A 50 2.43 9.33 3.05
C LEU A 50 3.78 9.88 3.51
N LYS A 51 4.51 10.47 2.55
CA LYS A 51 5.84 11.07 2.75
C LYS A 51 6.99 10.08 3.04
N ILE A 52 6.73 8.78 3.20
CA ILE A 52 7.80 7.79 3.28
C ILE A 52 8.63 7.88 1.99
N LYS A 53 9.96 7.83 2.13
CA LYS A 53 10.88 7.84 1.00
C LYS A 53 10.57 6.69 0.02
N TYR A 54 10.63 6.99 -1.28
CA TYR A 54 10.69 5.93 -2.28
C TYR A 54 12.02 5.19 -2.17
N PHE A 55 11.95 3.88 -2.10
CA PHE A 55 13.11 3.01 -2.15
C PHE A 55 12.74 1.75 -2.90
N TRP A 56 13.42 1.49 -4.01
CA TRP A 56 13.22 0.27 -4.81
C TRP A 56 13.43 -0.98 -3.95
N GLY A 57 12.47 -1.91 -3.94
CA GLY A 57 12.49 -3.10 -3.08
C GLY A 57 12.14 -2.85 -1.63
N GLY A 58 11.99 -1.59 -1.21
CA GLY A 58 11.62 -1.22 0.15
C GLY A 58 10.19 -1.57 0.51
N LYS A 59 9.97 -1.94 1.78
CA LYS A 59 8.65 -2.24 2.36
C LYS A 59 8.54 -1.86 3.83
N THR A 60 9.24 -0.80 4.24
CA THR A 60 9.26 -0.33 5.63
C THR A 60 9.16 1.19 5.71
N TYR A 61 9.08 1.73 6.93
CA TYR A 61 9.12 3.17 7.19
C TYR A 61 10.44 3.84 6.74
N LYS A 62 11.53 3.07 6.54
CA LYS A 62 12.81 3.58 6.03
C LYS A 62 12.79 3.81 4.52
N GLY A 63 11.89 3.18 3.83
CA GLY A 63 11.68 3.30 2.39
C GLY A 63 10.70 2.25 1.88
N ILE A 64 9.91 2.63 0.88
CA ILE A 64 8.85 1.81 0.32
C ILE A 64 8.75 2.02 -1.20
N ASP A 65 8.42 0.98 -1.96
CA ASP A 65 8.07 1.11 -3.38
C ASP A 65 6.56 0.99 -3.63
N CYS A 66 6.16 1.18 -4.87
CA CYS A 66 4.75 1.25 -5.25
C CYS A 66 4.00 -0.07 -5.01
N SER A 67 4.62 -1.21 -5.33
CA SER A 67 4.01 -2.54 -5.15
C SER A 67 3.95 -2.98 -3.70
N ALA A 68 4.91 -2.52 -2.86
CA ALA A 68 4.91 -2.83 -1.44
C ALA A 68 3.74 -2.19 -0.70
N ILE A 69 3.31 -0.96 -1.07
CA ILE A 69 2.13 -0.33 -0.48
C ILE A 69 0.91 -1.24 -0.64
N LEU A 70 0.70 -1.73 -1.86
CA LEU A 70 -0.44 -2.60 -2.16
C LEU A 70 -0.30 -3.96 -1.46
N GLN A 71 0.89 -4.58 -1.48
CA GLN A 71 1.14 -5.83 -0.76
C GLN A 71 0.88 -5.70 0.73
N LEU A 72 1.40 -4.65 1.39
CA LEU A 72 1.22 -4.43 2.83
C LEU A 72 -0.23 -4.17 3.20
N LEU A 73 -1.00 -3.49 2.35
CA LEU A 73 -2.42 -3.29 2.53
C LEU A 73 -3.18 -4.63 2.62
N TYR A 74 -2.90 -5.55 1.71
CA TYR A 74 -3.49 -6.89 1.73
C TYR A 74 -2.97 -7.72 2.91
N TYR A 75 -1.67 -7.70 3.15
CA TYR A 75 -1.06 -8.45 4.25
C TYR A 75 -1.58 -8.02 5.63
N TYR A 76 -1.81 -6.73 5.83
CA TYR A 76 -2.43 -6.20 7.05
C TYR A 76 -3.85 -6.76 7.27
N ASN A 77 -4.56 -7.06 6.21
CA ASN A 77 -5.88 -7.70 6.23
C ASN A 77 -5.82 -9.23 6.11
N ASN A 78 -4.70 -9.85 6.44
CA ASN A 78 -4.49 -11.31 6.40
C ASN A 78 -4.74 -11.94 5.03
N LYS A 79 -4.53 -11.17 3.96
CA LYS A 79 -4.67 -11.65 2.58
C LYS A 79 -3.31 -11.69 1.89
N PHE A 80 -3.12 -12.72 1.09
CA PHE A 80 -1.97 -12.79 0.20
C PHE A 80 -2.09 -11.76 -0.93
N TYR A 81 -0.97 -11.14 -1.28
CA TYR A 81 -0.82 -10.37 -2.52
C TYR A 81 0.63 -10.43 -3.00
N PRO A 82 0.88 -10.56 -4.32
CA PRO A 82 2.24 -10.67 -4.82
C PRO A 82 3.11 -9.47 -4.49
N ARG A 83 4.44 -9.68 -4.42
CA ARG A 83 5.39 -8.61 -4.10
C ARG A 83 5.60 -7.66 -5.27
N ASP A 84 5.79 -8.20 -6.47
CA ASP A 84 6.22 -7.44 -7.61
C ASP A 84 5.07 -7.04 -8.52
N THR A 85 5.12 -5.84 -9.10
CA THR A 85 4.09 -5.29 -9.99
C THR A 85 3.74 -6.24 -11.15
N LYS A 86 4.73 -6.94 -11.72
CA LYS A 86 4.50 -7.89 -12.82
C LYS A 86 3.58 -9.04 -12.42
N ASP A 87 3.68 -9.49 -11.18
CA ASP A 87 2.86 -10.58 -10.66
C ASP A 87 1.54 -10.05 -10.09
N GLN A 88 1.53 -8.85 -9.52
CA GLN A 88 0.32 -8.14 -9.11
C GLN A 88 -0.63 -7.93 -10.29
N ILE A 89 -0.13 -7.53 -11.46
CA ILE A 89 -0.94 -7.39 -12.69
C ILE A 89 -1.60 -8.72 -13.08
N LYS A 90 -0.88 -9.83 -13.00
CA LYS A 90 -1.42 -11.16 -13.34
C LYS A 90 -2.46 -11.61 -12.31
N TYR A 91 -2.16 -11.42 -11.04
CA TYR A 91 -3.00 -11.84 -9.91
C TYR A 91 -4.31 -11.05 -9.83
N SER A 92 -4.30 -9.76 -10.16
CA SER A 92 -5.46 -8.89 -10.06
C SER A 92 -6.51 -9.18 -11.13
N ILE A 93 -7.78 -9.15 -10.74
CA ILE A 93 -8.90 -9.28 -11.69
C ILE A 93 -9.09 -7.94 -12.41
N LYS A 94 -9.21 -7.97 -13.73
CA LYS A 94 -9.49 -6.76 -14.53
C LYS A 94 -10.90 -6.28 -14.25
N ASN A 95 -11.07 -4.97 -13.98
CA ASN A 95 -12.39 -4.37 -13.90
C ASN A 95 -13.07 -4.38 -15.26
N ALA A 96 -14.38 -4.52 -15.25
CA ALA A 96 -15.17 -4.21 -16.43
C ALA A 96 -14.85 -2.77 -16.87
N LYS A 97 -14.79 -2.52 -18.19
CA LYS A 97 -14.52 -1.19 -18.73
C LYS A 97 -15.56 -0.20 -18.18
N GLY A 98 -15.11 0.71 -17.36
CA GLY A 98 -15.88 1.86 -16.89
C GLY A 98 -15.19 3.15 -17.33
N ILE A 99 -15.97 4.20 -17.54
CA ILE A 99 -15.47 5.50 -18.03
C ILE A 99 -14.82 6.29 -16.90
N MET A 100 -15.13 5.98 -15.62
CA MET A 100 -14.67 6.76 -14.46
C MET A 100 -13.94 5.87 -13.46
N PHE A 101 -12.86 6.42 -12.90
CA PHE A 101 -12.16 5.83 -11.75
C PHE A 101 -13.02 5.92 -10.49
N LYS A 102 -12.85 4.94 -9.61
CA LYS A 102 -13.53 4.86 -8.32
C LYS A 102 -12.53 4.74 -7.19
N LYS A 103 -12.95 5.12 -5.99
CA LYS A 103 -12.20 4.81 -4.77
C LYS A 103 -11.91 3.31 -4.72
N GLY A 104 -10.63 2.94 -4.55
CA GLY A 104 -10.17 1.56 -4.50
C GLY A 104 -9.77 0.96 -5.84
N ASP A 105 -9.91 1.67 -6.93
CA ASP A 105 -9.33 1.21 -8.18
C ASP A 105 -7.81 1.21 -8.11
N ILE A 106 -7.22 0.22 -8.75
CA ILE A 106 -5.78 0.01 -8.84
C ILE A 106 -5.39 0.19 -10.29
N ILE A 107 -4.50 1.14 -10.56
CA ILE A 107 -4.00 1.42 -11.91
C ILE A 107 -2.61 0.80 -12.04
N PHE A 108 -2.43 -0.04 -13.05
CA PHE A 108 -1.17 -0.70 -13.34
C PHE A 108 -0.54 -0.21 -14.64
N TRP A 109 0.75 0.07 -14.57
CA TRP A 109 1.67 0.23 -15.70
C TRP A 109 2.73 -0.89 -15.67
N LYS A 110 3.54 -0.99 -16.68
CA LYS A 110 4.71 -1.88 -16.64
C LYS A 110 5.69 -1.39 -15.54
N GLY A 111 5.83 -2.17 -14.47
CA GLY A 111 6.74 -1.84 -13.37
C GLY A 111 6.23 -0.78 -12.39
N HIS A 112 4.98 -0.33 -12.51
CA HIS A 112 4.41 0.67 -11.60
C HIS A 112 2.95 0.39 -11.26
N VAL A 113 2.52 0.83 -10.06
CA VAL A 113 1.15 0.69 -9.58
C VAL A 113 0.76 1.90 -8.71
N ALA A 114 -0.50 2.30 -8.81
CA ALA A 114 -1.11 3.34 -7.98
C ALA A 114 -2.51 2.92 -7.53
N ILE A 115 -3.00 3.49 -6.44
CA ILE A 115 -4.31 3.19 -5.85
C ILE A 115 -5.15 4.46 -5.84
N CYS A 116 -6.33 4.44 -6.45
CA CYS A 116 -7.27 5.55 -6.43
C CYS A 116 -7.88 5.73 -5.03
N ILE A 117 -7.73 6.92 -4.48
CA ILE A 117 -8.31 7.29 -3.18
C ILE A 117 -9.70 7.90 -3.33
N ASN A 118 -9.99 8.43 -4.49
CA ASN A 118 -11.29 8.92 -4.95
C ASN A 118 -11.29 8.96 -6.50
N PRO A 119 -12.37 9.41 -7.18
CA PRO A 119 -12.42 9.47 -8.64
C PRO A 119 -11.39 10.40 -9.31
N GLN A 120 -10.79 11.34 -8.57
CA GLN A 120 -9.88 12.35 -9.13
C GLN A 120 -8.43 12.15 -8.70
N LYS A 121 -8.16 11.46 -7.57
CA LYS A 121 -6.82 11.37 -6.97
C LYS A 121 -6.41 9.94 -6.69
N LEU A 122 -5.14 9.67 -6.85
CA LEU A 122 -4.47 8.43 -6.50
C LEU A 122 -3.34 8.65 -5.49
N ILE A 123 -2.93 7.57 -4.83
CA ILE A 123 -1.74 7.49 -3.98
C ILE A 123 -0.77 6.46 -4.56
N HIS A 124 0.52 6.78 -4.57
CA HIS A 124 1.58 5.87 -4.98
C HIS A 124 2.94 6.24 -4.38
N ALA A 125 3.83 5.28 -4.28
CA ALA A 125 5.25 5.57 -4.10
C ALA A 125 5.85 5.86 -5.48
N TYR A 126 6.29 7.10 -5.69
CA TYR A 126 6.70 7.57 -7.01
C TYR A 126 8.18 7.92 -7.05
N GLY A 127 8.93 7.15 -7.84
CA GLY A 127 10.39 7.27 -7.94
C GLY A 127 10.87 8.68 -8.31
N PRO A 128 10.31 9.34 -9.34
CA PRO A 128 10.68 10.71 -9.69
C PRO A 128 10.49 11.73 -8.57
N GLU A 129 9.48 11.55 -7.72
CA GLU A 129 9.23 12.41 -6.54
C GLU A 129 9.92 11.90 -5.26
N LYS A 130 10.62 10.75 -5.33
CA LYS A 130 11.38 10.13 -4.25
C LYS A 130 10.58 9.87 -2.96
N LYS A 131 9.26 9.78 -3.04
CA LYS A 131 8.37 9.59 -1.88
C LYS A 131 7.01 9.03 -2.25
N VAL A 132 6.26 8.65 -1.22
CA VAL A 132 4.81 8.39 -1.33
C VAL A 132 4.04 9.70 -1.28
N LEU A 133 3.16 9.90 -2.27
CA LEU A 133 2.36 11.12 -2.39
C LEU A 133 1.01 10.84 -3.05
N ILE A 134 0.14 11.84 -2.94
CA ILE A 134 -1.16 11.87 -3.63
C ILE A 134 -1.03 12.81 -4.83
N MET A 135 -1.52 12.35 -5.99
CA MET A 135 -1.53 13.13 -7.23
C MET A 135 -2.90 13.02 -7.92
N PRO A 136 -3.26 14.00 -8.81
CA PRO A 136 -4.39 13.86 -9.73
C PRO A 136 -4.18 12.67 -10.67
N ILE A 137 -5.25 11.90 -10.93
CA ILE A 137 -5.15 10.67 -11.75
C ILE A 137 -4.75 10.99 -13.18
N THR A 138 -5.44 11.94 -13.83
CA THR A 138 -5.18 12.33 -15.23
C THR A 138 -3.76 12.84 -15.41
N GLU A 139 -3.34 13.80 -14.57
CA GLU A 139 -1.97 14.33 -14.58
C GLU A 139 -0.91 13.22 -14.41
N THR A 140 -1.18 12.26 -13.52
CA THR A 140 -0.25 11.15 -13.27
C THR A 140 -0.14 10.24 -14.49
N ILE A 141 -1.25 9.90 -15.13
CA ILE A 141 -1.27 9.07 -16.36
C ILE A 141 -0.50 9.77 -17.47
N ASP A 142 -0.82 11.04 -17.75
CA ASP A 142 -0.18 11.83 -18.80
C ASP A 142 1.32 12.02 -18.53
N ARG A 143 1.69 12.27 -17.27
CA ARG A 143 3.09 12.43 -16.86
C ARG A 143 3.88 11.13 -17.08
N ILE A 144 3.36 9.99 -16.64
CA ILE A 144 4.02 8.68 -16.80
C ILE A 144 4.13 8.32 -18.29
N GLU A 145 3.10 8.57 -19.09
CA GLU A 145 3.14 8.32 -20.53
C GLU A 145 4.18 9.20 -21.21
N ARG A 146 4.19 10.49 -20.92
CA ARG A 146 5.13 11.44 -21.53
C ARG A 146 6.59 11.18 -21.14
N THR A 147 6.87 10.92 -19.84
CA THR A 147 8.24 10.84 -19.32
C THR A 147 8.83 9.44 -19.38
N ALA A 148 8.04 8.41 -19.19
CA ALA A 148 8.49 7.01 -19.15
C ALA A 148 8.03 6.17 -20.36
N LYS A 149 7.18 6.74 -21.24
CA LYS A 149 6.57 6.02 -22.38
C LYS A 149 5.77 4.80 -21.96
N LEU A 150 5.13 4.86 -20.78
CA LEU A 150 4.33 3.77 -20.23
C LEU A 150 2.85 4.11 -20.27
N ILE A 151 2.07 3.27 -20.95
CA ILE A 151 0.61 3.33 -20.98
C ILE A 151 0.00 2.48 -19.87
N VAL A 152 -1.22 2.81 -19.44
CA VAL A 152 -1.98 1.99 -18.49
C VAL A 152 -2.23 0.60 -19.07
N LYS A 153 -1.80 -0.43 -18.36
CA LYS A 153 -1.92 -1.84 -18.78
C LYS A 153 -3.18 -2.49 -18.26
N LYS A 154 -3.59 -2.14 -17.06
CA LYS A 154 -4.73 -2.76 -16.39
C LYS A 154 -5.30 -1.85 -15.32
N ILE A 155 -6.62 -1.89 -15.18
CA ILE A 155 -7.33 -1.34 -14.03
C ILE A 155 -8.00 -2.51 -13.32
N SER A 156 -7.85 -2.55 -12.00
CA SER A 156 -8.45 -3.53 -11.10
C SER A 156 -9.04 -2.79 -9.91
N SER A 157 -9.57 -3.52 -8.93
CA SER A 157 -10.03 -2.93 -7.66
C SER A 157 -9.51 -3.71 -6.48
N ILE A 158 -9.37 -3.03 -5.33
CA ILE A 158 -9.10 -3.67 -4.04
C ILE A 158 -10.27 -4.61 -3.72
N LYS A 159 -9.93 -5.87 -3.44
CA LYS A 159 -10.90 -6.92 -3.03
C LYS A 159 -10.32 -7.72 -1.88
N TYR A 160 -10.96 -7.74 -0.71
CA TYR A 160 -10.71 -8.63 0.43
C TYR A 160 -11.95 -8.84 1.31
#